data_28e6d74551011e9f4772b707ccb55bf2
#
_entry.id   28e6d74551011e9f4772b707ccb55bf2
#
_cell.length_a   1.000
_cell.length_b   1.000
_cell.length_c   1.000
_cell.angle_alpha   90.00
_cell.angle_beta   90.00
_cell.angle_gamma   90.00
#
_symmetry.space_group_name_H-M   'P 1'
#
loop_
_entity.id
_entity.type
_entity.pdbx_description
1 polymer ?
#
loop_
_entity_poly.entity_id
_entity_poly.type
_entity_poly.pdbx_seq_one_letter_code
_entity_poly.pdbx_strand_id
1 'polypeptide(L)'
;MARCVAAETLVAARCVAAGLRRRIAASGRARWQTAGMQRWILGARLPTLPAAVVPVLVGTAVAAGSGIVWWRAAAALVVALALQVAVNYANDLSDGLRGTDGQDRVGPQRLLGSGLATPQEVRLAMLGAFGVAAVAGLLLAAAVTPWLLVVGAASMAAGWLYTGGPSPYGYLGLGEVFVFVFFGLVATVGSTYVHQRQVPAVAWAAATAVGLLACALLVVNNLRDRPADAEAGKRTLAVRMGDRRTRVLYVVLVDGALVVGSLCALDRRWAFLVLGAGVLAGPAVRVVLGGAEGRDLIGVLERTGRTQLAAGILLAAGLALSA
;
A
#
# COMPACT_ATOMS: atom_id res chain seq x y z
N MET A 1 -45.61 -12.89 -56.27
CA MET A 1 -45.72 -12.56 -54.83
C MET A 1 -44.73 -13.33 -53.95
N ALA A 2 -44.60 -14.65 -54.03
CA ALA A 2 -43.74 -15.46 -53.15
C ALA A 2 -42.22 -15.09 -53.14
N ARG A 3 -41.66 -14.60 -54.25
CA ARG A 3 -40.27 -14.21 -54.35
C ARG A 3 -39.92 -12.87 -53.67
N CYS A 4 -40.87 -11.95 -53.53
CA CYS A 4 -40.67 -10.69 -52.81
C CYS A 4 -40.66 -10.91 -51.28
N VAL A 5 -41.54 -11.74 -50.76
CA VAL A 5 -41.61 -12.03 -49.33
C VAL A 5 -40.37 -12.76 -48.84
N ALA A 6 -39.80 -13.67 -49.66
CA ALA A 6 -38.55 -14.37 -49.33
C ALA A 6 -37.33 -13.43 -49.27
N ALA A 7 -37.27 -12.39 -50.14
CA ALA A 7 -36.18 -11.41 -50.13
C ALA A 7 -36.23 -10.50 -48.91
N GLU A 8 -37.41 -10.04 -48.50
CA GLU A 8 -37.59 -9.20 -47.30
C GLU A 8 -37.26 -9.92 -46.01
N THR A 9 -37.68 -11.21 -45.91
CA THR A 9 -37.33 -12.04 -44.74
C THR A 9 -35.80 -12.29 -44.60
N LEU A 10 -35.11 -12.43 -45.77
CA LEU A 10 -33.66 -12.65 -45.76
C LEU A 10 -32.90 -11.36 -45.37
N VAL A 11 -33.37 -10.20 -45.77
CA VAL A 11 -32.82 -8.90 -45.40
C VAL A 11 -33.04 -8.62 -43.91
N ALA A 12 -34.27 -8.88 -43.40
CA ALA A 12 -34.57 -8.74 -41.99
C ALA A 12 -33.69 -9.66 -41.11
N ALA A 13 -33.52 -10.93 -41.51
CA ALA A 13 -32.69 -11.90 -40.83
C ALA A 13 -31.18 -11.45 -40.79
N ARG A 14 -30.67 -10.88 -41.89
CA ARG A 14 -29.32 -10.32 -41.98
C ARG A 14 -29.15 -9.10 -41.08
N CYS A 15 -30.12 -8.20 -41.01
CA CYS A 15 -30.10 -7.04 -40.13
C CYS A 15 -30.13 -7.46 -38.63
N VAL A 16 -30.94 -8.42 -38.26
CA VAL A 16 -30.97 -8.97 -36.89
C VAL A 16 -29.66 -9.66 -36.54
N ALA A 17 -29.11 -10.48 -37.44
CA ALA A 17 -27.82 -11.13 -37.22
C ALA A 17 -26.67 -10.15 -37.11
N ALA A 18 -26.66 -9.05 -37.91
CA ALA A 18 -25.69 -7.99 -37.81
C ALA A 18 -25.80 -7.19 -36.50
N GLY A 19 -27.03 -6.91 -36.05
CA GLY A 19 -27.29 -6.26 -34.76
C GLY A 19 -26.85 -7.13 -33.56
N LEU A 20 -27.13 -8.45 -33.64
CA LEU A 20 -26.70 -9.41 -32.61
C LEU A 20 -25.18 -9.53 -32.56
N ARG A 21 -24.49 -9.59 -33.71
CA ARG A 21 -23.01 -9.62 -33.78
C ARG A 21 -22.40 -8.34 -33.22
N ARG A 22 -22.99 -7.16 -33.46
CA ARG A 22 -22.51 -5.90 -32.89
C ARG A 22 -22.70 -5.86 -31.36
N ARG A 23 -23.81 -6.37 -30.84
CA ARG A 23 -24.06 -6.46 -29.39
C ARG A 23 -23.10 -7.43 -28.70
N ILE A 24 -22.85 -8.62 -29.30
CA ILE A 24 -21.89 -9.60 -28.79
C ILE A 24 -20.46 -9.02 -28.82
N ALA A 25 -20.09 -8.33 -29.90
CA ALA A 25 -18.78 -7.71 -30.02
C ALA A 25 -18.59 -6.50 -29.06
N ALA A 26 -19.65 -5.76 -28.78
CA ALA A 26 -19.65 -4.67 -27.81
C ALA A 26 -19.59 -5.18 -26.37
N SER A 27 -20.40 -6.23 -26.04
CA SER A 27 -20.36 -6.87 -24.71
C SER A 27 -19.05 -7.59 -24.47
N GLY A 28 -18.46 -8.22 -25.49
CA GLY A 28 -17.13 -8.80 -25.44
C GLY A 28 -16.06 -7.74 -25.14
N ARG A 29 -16.04 -6.63 -25.89
CA ARG A 29 -15.08 -5.54 -25.66
C ARG A 29 -15.21 -4.91 -24.27
N ALA A 30 -16.41 -4.65 -23.79
CA ALA A 30 -16.63 -4.15 -22.44
C ALA A 30 -16.15 -5.15 -21.38
N ARG A 31 -16.37 -6.44 -21.58
CA ARG A 31 -15.91 -7.53 -20.70
C ARG A 31 -14.36 -7.65 -20.69
N TRP A 32 -13.73 -7.49 -21.86
CA TRP A 32 -12.26 -7.49 -21.97
C TRP A 32 -11.65 -6.24 -21.35
N GLN A 33 -12.29 -5.06 -21.45
CA GLN A 33 -11.83 -3.83 -20.82
C GLN A 33 -11.97 -3.88 -19.31
N THR A 34 -13.06 -4.40 -18.77
CA THR A 34 -13.24 -4.58 -17.31
C THR A 34 -12.30 -5.63 -16.75
N ALA A 35 -12.09 -6.75 -17.44
CA ALA A 35 -11.08 -7.74 -17.05
C ALA A 35 -9.66 -7.15 -17.11
N GLY A 36 -9.38 -6.31 -18.11
CA GLY A 36 -8.10 -5.59 -18.24
C GLY A 36 -7.84 -4.65 -17.07
N MET A 37 -8.83 -3.90 -16.60
CA MET A 37 -8.69 -2.98 -15.47
C MET A 37 -8.60 -3.71 -14.14
N GLN A 38 -9.38 -4.79 -13.95
CA GLN A 38 -9.38 -5.57 -12.71
C GLN A 38 -7.99 -6.14 -12.38
N ARG A 39 -7.20 -6.57 -13.37
CA ARG A 39 -5.84 -7.06 -13.13
C ARG A 39 -4.94 -5.99 -12.53
N TRP A 40 -5.04 -4.73 -12.97
CA TRP A 40 -4.23 -3.63 -12.42
C TRP A 40 -4.63 -3.25 -11.00
N ILE A 41 -5.93 -3.30 -10.68
CA ILE A 41 -6.43 -3.14 -9.31
C ILE A 41 -5.89 -4.26 -8.40
N LEU A 42 -5.85 -5.50 -8.89
CA LEU A 42 -5.27 -6.62 -8.17
C LEU A 42 -3.78 -6.40 -7.88
N GLY A 43 -3.00 -5.98 -8.89
CA GLY A 43 -1.58 -5.69 -8.74
C GLY A 43 -1.29 -4.47 -7.85
N ALA A 44 -2.18 -3.47 -7.83
CA ALA A 44 -2.09 -2.31 -6.94
C ALA A 44 -2.27 -2.66 -5.45
N ARG A 45 -2.84 -3.85 -5.13
CA ARG A 45 -3.02 -4.39 -3.77
C ARG A 45 -3.71 -3.42 -2.82
N LEU A 46 -4.99 -3.11 -3.09
CA LEU A 46 -5.80 -2.18 -2.29
C LEU A 46 -5.67 -2.38 -0.76
N PRO A 47 -5.57 -3.62 -0.21
CA PRO A 47 -5.39 -3.82 1.22
C PRO A 47 -4.11 -3.21 1.82
N THR A 48 -3.12 -2.83 0.99
CA THR A 48 -1.88 -2.19 1.44
C THR A 48 -1.92 -0.66 1.39
N LEU A 49 -2.93 -0.06 0.75
CA LEU A 49 -3.06 1.39 0.61
C LEU A 49 -3.22 2.15 1.95
N PRO A 50 -3.78 1.59 3.02
CA PRO A 50 -3.77 2.25 4.33
C PRO A 50 -2.36 2.69 4.76
N ALA A 51 -1.31 1.94 4.41
CA ALA A 51 0.07 2.30 4.70
C ALA A 51 0.52 3.61 4.01
N ALA A 52 -0.11 3.99 2.89
CA ALA A 52 0.15 5.25 2.20
C ALA A 52 -0.78 6.39 2.66
N VAL A 53 -2.04 6.07 2.99
CA VAL A 53 -3.05 7.06 3.39
C VAL A 53 -2.81 7.57 4.80
N VAL A 54 -2.56 6.67 5.74
CA VAL A 54 -2.43 7.00 7.17
C VAL A 54 -1.32 8.02 7.46
N PRO A 55 -0.10 7.90 6.93
CA PRO A 55 0.96 8.88 7.16
C PRO A 55 0.56 10.30 6.73
N VAL A 56 -0.09 10.42 5.56
CA VAL A 56 -0.51 11.72 5.02
C VAL A 56 -1.65 12.31 5.87
N LEU A 57 -2.61 11.48 6.25
CA LEU A 57 -3.72 11.90 7.11
C LEU A 57 -3.21 12.43 8.45
N VAL A 58 -2.35 11.65 9.13
CA VAL A 58 -1.79 12.01 10.44
C VAL A 58 -0.88 13.24 10.34
N GLY A 59 0.01 13.29 9.33
CA GLY A 59 0.89 14.43 9.14
C GLY A 59 0.14 15.73 8.80
N THR A 60 -0.96 15.64 8.03
CA THR A 60 -1.86 16.77 7.76
C THR A 60 -2.57 17.23 9.04
N ALA A 61 -3.02 16.28 9.90
CA ALA A 61 -3.69 16.61 11.15
C ALA A 61 -2.75 17.29 12.17
N VAL A 62 -1.46 16.96 12.19
CA VAL A 62 -0.45 17.69 12.99
C VAL A 62 -0.42 19.17 12.60
N ALA A 63 -0.61 19.50 11.33
CA ALA A 63 -0.58 20.87 10.83
C ALA A 63 -1.89 21.63 11.06
N ALA A 64 -2.95 21.03 11.60
CA ALA A 64 -4.27 21.64 11.72
C ALA A 64 -4.23 23.00 12.44
N GLY A 65 -3.46 23.13 13.53
CA GLY A 65 -3.32 24.38 14.29
C GLY A 65 -2.61 25.52 13.56
N SER A 66 -1.85 25.23 12.52
CA SER A 66 -1.11 26.20 11.70
C SER A 66 -1.78 26.53 10.35
N GLY A 67 -2.89 25.86 10.07
CA GLY A 67 -3.61 25.95 8.82
C GLY A 67 -3.23 24.88 7.79
N ILE A 68 -4.25 24.18 7.29
CA ILE A 68 -4.09 23.12 6.28
C ILE A 68 -4.16 23.71 4.89
N VAL A 69 -3.14 23.44 4.06
CA VAL A 69 -3.15 23.75 2.64
C VAL A 69 -3.65 22.53 1.88
N TRP A 70 -4.93 22.46 1.58
CA TRP A 70 -5.63 21.27 1.08
C TRP A 70 -5.06 20.66 -0.20
N TRP A 71 -4.65 21.53 -1.18
CA TRP A 71 -4.06 20.99 -2.40
C TRP A 71 -2.70 20.32 -2.15
N ARG A 72 -1.93 20.77 -1.12
CA ARG A 72 -0.67 20.11 -0.73
C ARG A 72 -0.94 18.77 -0.04
N ALA A 73 -2.00 18.68 0.77
CA ALA A 73 -2.46 17.40 1.31
C ALA A 73 -2.84 16.43 0.19
N ALA A 74 -3.60 16.89 -0.79
CA ALA A 74 -3.99 16.07 -1.95
C ALA A 74 -2.77 15.63 -2.77
N ALA A 75 -1.82 16.53 -3.04
CA ALA A 75 -0.60 16.20 -3.76
C ALA A 75 0.28 15.19 -2.98
N ALA A 76 0.44 15.37 -1.65
CA ALA A 76 1.14 14.41 -0.80
C ALA A 76 0.47 13.04 -0.80
N LEU A 77 -0.87 12.99 -0.79
CA LEU A 77 -1.63 11.75 -0.91
C LEU A 77 -1.41 11.07 -2.27
N VAL A 78 -1.40 11.83 -3.34
CA VAL A 78 -1.08 11.30 -4.69
C VAL A 78 0.33 10.73 -4.71
N VAL A 79 1.34 11.44 -4.16
CA VAL A 79 2.71 10.93 -4.06
C VAL A 79 2.74 9.60 -3.29
N ALA A 80 2.13 9.55 -2.10
CA ALA A 80 2.15 8.36 -1.25
C ALA A 80 1.45 7.16 -1.90
N LEU A 81 0.26 7.35 -2.47
CA LEU A 81 -0.49 6.30 -3.16
C LEU A 81 0.23 5.81 -4.41
N ALA A 82 0.76 6.73 -5.22
CA ALA A 82 1.47 6.38 -6.44
C ALA A 82 2.77 5.62 -6.14
N LEU A 83 3.53 6.01 -5.11
CA LEU A 83 4.71 5.26 -4.64
C LEU A 83 4.32 3.87 -4.13
N GLN A 84 3.24 3.75 -3.34
CA GLN A 84 2.77 2.45 -2.85
C GLN A 84 2.41 1.51 -4.00
N VAL A 85 1.68 2.01 -5.00
CA VAL A 85 1.30 1.23 -6.20
C VAL A 85 2.55 0.88 -7.01
N ALA A 86 3.48 1.82 -7.22
CA ALA A 86 4.74 1.57 -7.92
C ALA A 86 5.57 0.47 -7.25
N VAL A 87 5.69 0.50 -5.91
CA VAL A 87 6.40 -0.53 -5.13
C VAL A 87 5.70 -1.89 -5.26
N ASN A 88 4.36 -1.93 -5.24
CA ASN A 88 3.62 -3.18 -5.45
C ASN A 88 3.89 -3.79 -6.83
N TYR A 89 3.93 -2.97 -7.89
CA TYR A 89 4.30 -3.43 -9.23
C TYR A 89 5.79 -3.80 -9.34
N ALA A 90 6.69 -3.07 -8.66
CA ALA A 90 8.11 -3.40 -8.61
C ALA A 90 8.34 -4.78 -7.97
N ASN A 91 7.63 -5.05 -6.87
CA ASN A 91 7.69 -6.34 -6.18
C ASN A 91 7.16 -7.47 -7.06
N ASP A 92 6.05 -7.23 -7.78
CA ASP A 92 5.46 -8.20 -8.70
C ASP A 92 6.43 -8.52 -9.86
N LEU A 93 7.02 -7.48 -10.46
CA LEU A 93 7.99 -7.61 -11.53
C LEU A 93 9.25 -8.36 -11.09
N SER A 94 9.84 -7.98 -9.96
CA SER A 94 11.09 -8.55 -9.47
C SER A 94 10.93 -10.00 -9.01
N ASP A 95 9.89 -10.29 -8.24
CA ASP A 95 9.60 -11.64 -7.74
C ASP A 95 9.23 -12.58 -8.90
N GLY A 96 8.44 -12.09 -9.87
CA GLY A 96 8.07 -12.85 -11.05
C GLY A 96 9.24 -13.17 -11.98
N LEU A 97 10.17 -12.21 -12.20
CA LEU A 97 11.37 -12.44 -13.01
C LEU A 97 12.37 -13.40 -12.33
N ARG A 98 12.39 -13.47 -11.01
CA ARG A 98 13.24 -14.39 -10.24
C ARG A 98 12.61 -15.76 -10.02
N GLY A 99 11.34 -15.95 -10.42
CA GLY A 99 10.61 -17.21 -10.22
C GLY A 99 10.29 -17.52 -8.76
N THR A 100 10.34 -16.53 -7.88
CA THR A 100 10.02 -16.71 -6.44
C THR A 100 8.51 -16.75 -6.18
N ASP A 101 7.69 -16.41 -7.18
CA ASP A 101 6.22 -16.48 -7.12
C ASP A 101 5.72 -17.78 -7.77
N GLY A 102 5.93 -18.93 -7.10
CA GLY A 102 5.43 -20.25 -7.56
C GLY A 102 3.91 -20.38 -7.48
N GLN A 103 3.36 -21.45 -8.13
CA GLN A 103 1.91 -21.75 -8.12
C GLN A 103 1.36 -22.07 -6.71
N ASP A 104 2.20 -22.51 -5.80
CA ASP A 104 1.84 -22.91 -4.43
C ASP A 104 1.87 -21.76 -3.42
N ARG A 105 1.97 -20.51 -3.89
CA ARG A 105 2.04 -19.35 -3.02
C ARG A 105 0.76 -19.13 -2.23
N VAL A 106 0.89 -18.92 -0.93
CA VAL A 106 -0.22 -18.69 0.01
C VAL A 106 -0.84 -17.28 -0.08
N GLY A 107 -0.16 -16.32 -0.72
CA GLY A 107 -0.60 -14.91 -0.82
C GLY A 107 -1.54 -14.60 -1.99
N PRO A 108 -1.96 -13.32 -2.14
CA PRO A 108 -2.78 -12.89 -3.27
C PRO A 108 -2.10 -13.17 -4.61
N GLN A 109 -2.92 -13.38 -5.64
CA GLN A 109 -2.41 -13.58 -7.01
C GLN A 109 -1.50 -12.43 -7.45
N ARG A 110 -0.42 -12.77 -8.13
CA ARG A 110 0.53 -11.84 -8.72
C ARG A 110 0.30 -11.72 -10.21
N LEU A 111 0.49 -10.52 -10.78
CA LEU A 111 0.28 -10.29 -12.21
C LEU A 111 1.18 -11.18 -13.07
N LEU A 112 2.47 -11.23 -12.75
CA LEU A 112 3.44 -12.03 -13.49
C LEU A 112 3.30 -13.53 -13.19
N GLY A 113 3.29 -13.91 -11.92
CA GLY A 113 3.23 -15.32 -11.50
C GLY A 113 1.94 -16.03 -11.93
N SER A 114 0.84 -15.29 -12.15
CA SER A 114 -0.43 -15.82 -12.66
C SER A 114 -0.59 -15.69 -14.19
N GLY A 115 0.39 -15.13 -14.91
CA GLY A 115 0.30 -14.89 -16.35
C GLY A 115 -0.75 -13.83 -16.75
N LEU A 116 -1.21 -13.00 -15.82
CA LEU A 116 -2.22 -11.94 -16.06
C LEU A 116 -1.64 -10.72 -16.79
N ALA A 117 -0.32 -10.53 -16.73
CA ALA A 117 0.39 -9.46 -17.42
C ALA A 117 1.81 -9.91 -17.81
N THR A 118 2.33 -9.32 -18.88
CA THR A 118 3.72 -9.51 -19.30
C THR A 118 4.68 -8.66 -18.46
N PRO A 119 5.99 -9.02 -18.40
CA PRO A 119 7.00 -8.20 -17.71
C PRO A 119 7.06 -6.76 -18.20
N GLN A 120 6.85 -6.55 -19.50
CA GLN A 120 6.85 -5.21 -20.11
C GLN A 120 5.65 -4.38 -19.65
N GLU A 121 4.46 -4.97 -19.61
CA GLU A 121 3.25 -4.28 -19.12
C GLU A 121 3.39 -3.88 -17.66
N VAL A 122 3.87 -4.80 -16.79
CA VAL A 122 4.08 -4.49 -15.36
C VAL A 122 5.15 -3.41 -15.18
N ARG A 123 6.23 -3.44 -15.96
CA ARG A 123 7.26 -2.41 -15.95
C ARG A 123 6.71 -1.03 -16.34
N LEU A 124 5.89 -0.96 -17.38
CA LEU A 124 5.25 0.29 -17.81
C LEU A 124 4.28 0.83 -16.76
N ALA A 125 3.48 -0.04 -16.13
CA ALA A 125 2.58 0.36 -15.06
C ALA A 125 3.35 0.89 -13.83
N MET A 126 4.45 0.23 -13.45
CA MET A 126 5.35 0.68 -12.39
C MET A 126 5.97 2.05 -12.72
N LEU A 127 6.52 2.24 -13.91
CA LEU A 127 7.10 3.51 -14.34
C LEU A 127 6.06 4.62 -14.43
N GLY A 128 4.84 4.30 -14.88
CA GLY A 128 3.71 5.24 -14.88
C GLY A 128 3.35 5.70 -13.46
N ALA A 129 3.30 4.78 -12.50
CA ALA A 129 3.03 5.11 -11.12
C ALA A 129 4.16 5.96 -10.49
N PHE A 130 5.44 5.63 -10.74
CA PHE A 130 6.57 6.49 -10.35
C PHE A 130 6.49 7.87 -11.03
N GLY A 131 6.09 7.93 -12.31
CA GLY A 131 5.89 9.19 -13.02
C GLY A 131 4.82 10.08 -12.39
N VAL A 132 3.68 9.50 -11.98
CA VAL A 132 2.64 10.23 -11.24
C VAL A 132 3.18 10.76 -9.91
N ALA A 133 3.90 9.94 -9.15
CA ALA A 133 4.55 10.37 -7.90
C ALA A 133 5.55 11.50 -8.14
N ALA A 134 6.37 11.41 -9.21
CA ALA A 134 7.34 12.42 -9.57
C ALA A 134 6.69 13.76 -9.91
N VAL A 135 5.63 13.77 -10.74
CA VAL A 135 4.91 14.99 -11.11
C VAL A 135 4.30 15.67 -9.88
N ALA A 136 3.59 14.92 -9.03
CA ALA A 136 3.02 15.45 -7.80
C ALA A 136 4.09 15.95 -6.82
N GLY A 137 5.21 15.22 -6.72
CA GLY A 137 6.37 15.60 -5.90
C GLY A 137 7.07 16.86 -6.40
N LEU A 138 7.20 17.05 -7.73
CA LEU A 138 7.72 18.26 -8.35
C LEU A 138 6.85 19.48 -8.03
N LEU A 139 5.52 19.34 -8.08
CA LEU A 139 4.59 20.43 -7.70
C LEU A 139 4.78 20.83 -6.24
N LEU A 140 4.94 19.86 -5.33
CA LEU A 140 5.23 20.13 -3.92
C LEU A 140 6.59 20.78 -3.74
N ALA A 141 7.63 20.30 -4.43
CA ALA A 141 8.97 20.85 -4.35
C ALA A 141 9.02 22.30 -4.83
N ALA A 142 8.37 22.62 -5.93
CA ALA A 142 8.27 23.98 -6.45
C ALA A 142 7.54 24.94 -5.49
N ALA A 143 6.51 24.44 -4.77
CA ALA A 143 5.70 25.26 -3.87
C ALA A 143 6.26 25.40 -2.46
N VAL A 144 7.10 24.46 -2.01
CA VAL A 144 7.55 24.38 -0.60
C VAL A 144 9.05 24.56 -0.50
N THR A 145 9.84 23.62 -1.04
CA THR A 145 11.30 23.63 -0.99
C THR A 145 11.91 22.62 -1.98
N PRO A 146 13.03 22.96 -2.66
CA PRO A 146 13.74 22.01 -3.53
C PRO A 146 14.24 20.74 -2.83
N TRP A 147 14.44 20.76 -1.51
CA TRP A 147 14.86 19.58 -0.75
C TRP A 147 13.90 18.40 -0.87
N LEU A 148 12.63 18.66 -1.17
CA LEU A 148 11.64 17.59 -1.44
C LEU A 148 11.99 16.75 -2.68
N LEU A 149 12.80 17.28 -3.62
CA LEU A 149 13.33 16.50 -4.75
C LEU A 149 14.28 15.40 -4.28
N VAL A 150 15.15 15.72 -3.32
CA VAL A 150 16.09 14.74 -2.75
C VAL A 150 15.33 13.66 -1.99
N VAL A 151 14.34 14.07 -1.17
CA VAL A 151 13.48 13.13 -0.42
C VAL A 151 12.67 12.26 -1.37
N GLY A 152 12.11 12.83 -2.43
CA GLY A 152 11.35 12.11 -3.45
C GLY A 152 12.22 11.10 -4.20
N ALA A 153 13.40 11.51 -4.65
CA ALA A 153 14.36 10.63 -5.33
C ALA A 153 14.80 9.47 -4.42
N ALA A 154 15.11 9.75 -3.15
CA ALA A 154 15.45 8.72 -2.17
C ALA A 154 14.30 7.74 -1.92
N SER A 155 13.05 8.24 -1.85
CA SER A 155 11.85 7.42 -1.68
C SER A 155 11.60 6.50 -2.88
N MET A 156 11.76 7.02 -4.10
CA MET A 156 11.64 6.23 -5.34
C MET A 156 12.74 5.18 -5.42
N ALA A 157 14.00 5.53 -5.11
CA ALA A 157 15.12 4.61 -5.08
C ALA A 157 14.91 3.51 -4.03
N ALA A 158 14.48 3.86 -2.82
CA ALA A 158 14.15 2.90 -1.78
C ALA A 158 13.03 1.95 -2.23
N GLY A 159 11.96 2.47 -2.84
CA GLY A 159 10.87 1.66 -3.36
C GLY A 159 11.32 0.66 -4.43
N TRP A 160 12.19 1.08 -5.35
CA TRP A 160 12.75 0.19 -6.36
C TRP A 160 13.71 -0.85 -5.78
N LEU A 161 14.63 -0.43 -4.93
CA LEU A 161 15.68 -1.30 -4.34
C LEU A 161 15.15 -2.25 -3.27
N TYR A 162 13.89 -2.15 -2.89
CA TYR A 162 13.26 -3.07 -1.93
C TYR A 162 13.32 -4.52 -2.43
N THR A 163 12.91 -4.75 -3.68
CA THR A 163 12.95 -6.08 -4.33
C THR A 163 13.76 -6.06 -5.63
N GLY A 164 14.05 -4.90 -6.20
CA GLY A 164 14.81 -4.72 -7.43
C GLY A 164 16.31 -4.64 -7.21
N GLY A 165 17.05 -4.60 -8.33
CA GLY A 165 18.51 -4.51 -8.33
C GLY A 165 19.21 -5.83 -7.99
N PRO A 166 20.56 -5.81 -7.93
CA PRO A 166 21.39 -7.02 -7.70
C PRO A 166 21.33 -7.52 -6.25
N SER A 167 21.11 -6.64 -5.28
CA SER A 167 21.07 -6.96 -3.83
C SER A 167 19.90 -6.25 -3.16
N PRO A 168 18.65 -6.73 -3.33
CA PRO A 168 17.48 -6.10 -2.75
C PRO A 168 17.55 -6.10 -1.23
N TYR A 169 17.40 -4.92 -0.62
CA TYR A 169 17.52 -4.82 0.84
C TYR A 169 16.36 -5.52 1.59
N GLY A 170 15.20 -5.69 0.95
CA GLY A 170 14.10 -6.49 1.50
C GLY A 170 14.50 -7.94 1.70
N TYR A 171 15.38 -8.49 0.84
CA TYR A 171 15.93 -9.85 0.97
C TYR A 171 17.04 -9.96 2.01
N LEU A 172 17.59 -8.83 2.44
CA LEU A 172 18.64 -8.75 3.46
C LEU A 172 18.11 -8.53 4.87
N GLY A 173 16.78 -8.54 5.07
CA GLY A 173 16.15 -8.34 6.37
C GLY A 173 16.14 -6.89 6.85
N LEU A 174 16.29 -5.93 5.94
CA LEU A 174 16.23 -4.50 6.23
C LEU A 174 14.87 -3.88 5.87
N GLY A 175 13.91 -4.69 5.44
CA GLY A 175 12.59 -4.23 5.00
C GLY A 175 11.88 -3.39 6.05
N GLU A 176 11.86 -3.85 7.31
CA GLU A 176 11.20 -3.17 8.42
C GLU A 176 11.82 -1.81 8.73
N VAL A 177 13.16 -1.68 8.62
CA VAL A 177 13.86 -0.41 8.82
C VAL A 177 13.44 0.60 7.76
N PHE A 178 13.44 0.20 6.50
CA PHE A 178 13.06 1.10 5.40
C PHE A 178 11.57 1.43 5.42
N VAL A 179 10.70 0.48 5.79
CA VAL A 179 9.26 0.75 5.98
C VAL A 179 9.07 1.76 7.12
N PHE A 180 9.74 1.58 8.25
CA PHE A 180 9.69 2.55 9.35
C PHE A 180 10.11 3.96 8.90
N VAL A 181 11.23 4.06 8.20
CA VAL A 181 11.77 5.34 7.74
C VAL A 181 10.85 5.98 6.70
N PHE A 182 10.48 5.28 5.62
CA PHE A 182 9.78 5.92 4.51
C PHE A 182 8.27 6.02 4.72
N PHE A 183 7.61 5.01 5.28
CA PHE A 183 6.15 5.05 5.54
C PHE A 183 5.81 5.68 6.90
N GLY A 184 6.71 5.57 7.89
CA GLY A 184 6.56 6.25 9.17
C GLY A 184 7.07 7.68 9.11
N LEU A 185 8.39 7.83 9.16
CA LEU A 185 9.00 9.15 9.36
C LEU A 185 8.85 10.06 8.13
N VAL A 186 9.35 9.65 6.96
CA VAL A 186 9.37 10.51 5.77
C VAL A 186 7.96 10.90 5.34
N ALA A 187 7.03 9.94 5.26
CA ALA A 187 5.68 10.23 4.79
C ALA A 187 4.90 11.10 5.78
N THR A 188 4.98 10.83 7.10
CA THR A 188 4.21 11.59 8.10
C THR A 188 4.82 12.97 8.33
N VAL A 189 6.14 13.03 8.61
CA VAL A 189 6.85 14.30 8.85
C VAL A 189 6.84 15.16 7.58
N GLY A 190 7.06 14.55 6.41
CA GLY A 190 6.98 15.24 5.13
C GLY A 190 5.60 15.84 4.87
N SER A 191 4.53 15.10 5.20
CA SER A 191 3.16 15.60 5.09
C SER A 191 2.88 16.77 6.04
N THR A 192 3.45 16.76 7.24
CA THR A 192 3.40 17.92 8.15
C THR A 192 4.17 19.12 7.56
N TYR A 193 5.40 18.87 7.11
CA TYR A 193 6.30 19.90 6.62
C TYR A 193 5.77 20.66 5.40
N VAL A 194 5.09 19.97 4.48
CA VAL A 194 4.55 20.65 3.29
C VAL A 194 3.48 21.70 3.61
N HIS A 195 2.85 21.64 4.78
CA HIS A 195 1.88 22.65 5.20
C HIS A 195 2.55 23.87 5.82
N GLN A 196 3.37 23.68 6.84
CA GLN A 196 3.83 24.74 7.74
C GLN A 196 5.35 25.03 7.65
N ARG A 197 6.10 24.24 6.84
CA ARG A 197 7.58 24.32 6.71
C ARG A 197 8.33 24.15 8.03
N GLN A 198 7.68 23.58 9.02
CA GLN A 198 8.22 23.27 10.35
C GLN A 198 7.80 21.87 10.75
N VAL A 199 8.53 21.27 11.68
CA VAL A 199 8.26 19.92 12.18
C VAL A 199 8.21 20.01 13.72
N PRO A 200 7.02 20.14 14.31
CA PRO A 200 6.88 20.12 15.77
C PRO A 200 7.21 18.74 16.34
N ALA A 201 7.59 18.68 17.63
CA ALA A 201 7.98 17.44 18.28
C ALA A 201 6.91 16.33 18.19
N VAL A 202 5.64 16.71 18.29
CA VAL A 202 4.50 15.77 18.16
C VAL A 202 4.46 15.07 16.80
N ALA A 203 4.98 15.69 15.72
CA ALA A 203 5.05 15.06 14.40
C ALA A 203 5.96 13.83 14.41
N TRP A 204 7.07 13.86 15.14
CA TRP A 204 8.00 12.73 15.26
C TRP A 204 7.38 11.56 16.05
N ALA A 205 6.68 11.87 17.16
CA ALA A 205 5.97 10.85 17.93
C ALA A 205 4.84 10.20 17.09
N ALA A 206 4.03 11.01 16.40
CA ALA A 206 2.97 10.54 15.52
C ALA A 206 3.55 9.70 14.35
N ALA A 207 4.64 10.14 13.73
CA ALA A 207 5.34 9.42 12.67
C ALA A 207 5.90 8.07 13.15
N THR A 208 6.42 8.03 14.37
CA THR A 208 6.89 6.79 14.99
C THR A 208 5.74 5.81 15.17
N ALA A 209 4.61 6.25 15.72
CA ALA A 209 3.42 5.39 15.87
C ALA A 209 2.93 4.82 14.53
N VAL A 210 2.86 5.67 13.50
CA VAL A 210 2.47 5.27 12.14
C VAL A 210 3.47 4.26 11.57
N GLY A 211 4.77 4.51 11.73
CA GLY A 211 5.84 3.64 11.25
C GLY A 211 5.82 2.26 11.91
N LEU A 212 5.57 2.18 13.21
CA LEU A 212 5.45 0.91 13.94
C LEU A 212 4.29 0.07 13.39
N LEU A 213 3.12 0.66 13.10
CA LEU A 213 1.99 -0.07 12.50
C LEU A 213 2.29 -0.52 11.06
N ALA A 214 2.98 0.30 10.28
CA ALA A 214 3.42 -0.10 8.95
C ALA A 214 4.41 -1.28 9.01
N CYS A 215 5.33 -1.28 9.97
CA CYS A 215 6.23 -2.40 10.24
C CYS A 215 5.46 -3.65 10.71
N ALA A 216 4.44 -3.51 11.57
CA ALA A 216 3.61 -4.63 12.01
C ALA A 216 2.93 -5.33 10.83
N LEU A 217 2.42 -4.55 9.87
CA LEU A 217 1.83 -5.09 8.63
C LEU A 217 2.87 -5.87 7.80
N LEU A 218 4.10 -5.36 7.67
CA LEU A 218 5.18 -6.06 6.98
C LEU A 218 5.61 -7.33 7.74
N VAL A 219 5.75 -7.25 9.05
CA VAL A 219 6.16 -8.39 9.90
C VAL A 219 5.17 -9.55 9.80
N VAL A 220 3.86 -9.30 9.84
CA VAL A 220 2.87 -10.38 9.70
C VAL A 220 2.84 -10.93 8.27
N ASN A 221 3.10 -10.10 7.26
CA ASN A 221 3.26 -10.56 5.88
C ASN A 221 4.48 -11.50 5.74
N ASN A 222 5.63 -11.09 6.29
CA ASN A 222 6.85 -11.88 6.27
C ASN A 222 6.75 -13.13 7.15
N LEU A 223 5.99 -13.10 8.25
CA LEU A 223 5.70 -14.27 9.07
C LEU A 223 4.92 -15.33 8.29
N ARG A 224 3.89 -14.89 7.52
CA ARG A 224 3.12 -15.78 6.65
C ARG A 224 3.98 -16.44 5.58
N ASP A 225 4.84 -15.65 4.95
CA ASP A 225 5.63 -16.08 3.80
C ASP A 225 6.98 -16.70 4.20
N ARG A 226 7.31 -16.75 5.52
CA ARG A 226 8.60 -17.19 6.08
C ARG A 226 9.12 -18.52 5.52
N PRO A 227 8.31 -19.61 5.43
CA PRO A 227 8.81 -20.87 4.87
C PRO A 227 9.21 -20.73 3.40
N ALA A 228 8.34 -20.14 2.57
CA ALA A 228 8.60 -19.94 1.15
C ALA A 228 9.77 -18.96 0.89
N ASP A 229 9.89 -17.89 1.71
CA ASP A 229 11.02 -16.97 1.63
C ASP A 229 12.35 -17.67 1.94
N ALA A 230 12.38 -18.56 2.94
CA ALA A 230 13.58 -19.32 3.28
C ALA A 230 14.00 -20.26 2.14
N GLU A 231 13.04 -20.97 1.53
CA GLU A 231 13.26 -21.85 0.37
C GLU A 231 13.76 -21.06 -0.86
N ALA A 232 13.22 -19.86 -1.08
CA ALA A 232 13.63 -18.96 -2.14
C ALA A 232 14.96 -18.23 -1.85
N GLY A 233 15.63 -18.50 -0.73
CA GLY A 233 16.88 -17.86 -0.33
C GLY A 233 16.74 -16.42 0.15
N LYS A 234 15.51 -15.91 0.37
CA LYS A 234 15.25 -14.59 0.95
C LYS A 234 15.53 -14.63 2.46
N ARG A 235 16.39 -13.77 2.93
CA ARG A 235 16.74 -13.63 4.35
C ARG A 235 16.01 -12.46 5.01
N THR A 236 14.67 -12.43 4.87
CA THR A 236 13.82 -11.43 5.54
C THR A 236 14.05 -11.44 7.06
N LEU A 237 13.66 -10.37 7.75
CA LEU A 237 13.80 -10.30 9.21
C LEU A 237 13.09 -11.48 9.89
N ALA A 238 11.91 -11.87 9.41
CA ALA A 238 11.15 -13.02 9.90
C ALA A 238 11.92 -14.37 9.74
N VAL A 239 12.60 -14.56 8.60
CA VAL A 239 13.46 -15.74 8.37
C VAL A 239 14.64 -15.75 9.34
N ARG A 240 15.28 -14.59 9.59
CA ARG A 240 16.43 -14.45 10.49
C ARG A 240 16.07 -14.66 11.96
N MET A 241 14.95 -14.09 12.39
CA MET A 241 14.51 -14.14 13.79
C MET A 241 13.84 -15.47 14.17
N GLY A 242 13.29 -16.18 13.19
CA GLY A 242 12.48 -17.35 13.38
C GLY A 242 11.06 -17.04 13.86
N ASP A 243 10.22 -18.05 13.97
CA ASP A 243 8.79 -17.90 14.20
C ASP A 243 8.45 -17.15 15.51
N ARG A 244 8.89 -17.67 16.65
CA ARG A 244 8.53 -17.15 17.97
C ARG A 244 8.92 -15.68 18.15
N ARG A 245 10.13 -15.30 17.74
CA ARG A 245 10.61 -13.92 17.90
C ARG A 245 9.86 -12.97 16.97
N THR A 246 9.51 -13.41 15.77
CA THR A 246 8.73 -12.61 14.81
C THR A 246 7.33 -12.33 15.33
N ARG A 247 6.67 -13.31 16.00
CA ARG A 247 5.36 -13.11 16.64
C ARG A 247 5.44 -12.10 17.78
N VAL A 248 6.47 -12.19 18.62
CA VAL A 248 6.70 -11.21 19.70
C VAL A 248 6.96 -9.82 19.11
N LEU A 249 7.78 -9.72 18.07
CA LEU A 249 8.03 -8.44 17.37
C LEU A 249 6.73 -7.82 16.86
N TYR A 250 5.83 -8.62 16.25
CA TYR A 250 4.54 -8.12 15.79
C TYR A 250 3.74 -7.47 16.92
N VAL A 251 3.66 -8.12 18.08
CA VAL A 251 2.95 -7.59 19.26
C VAL A 251 3.59 -6.30 19.75
N VAL A 252 4.92 -6.29 19.91
CA VAL A 252 5.67 -5.11 20.35
C VAL A 252 5.45 -3.92 19.40
N LEU A 253 5.38 -4.16 18.11
CA LEU A 253 5.14 -3.11 17.12
C LEU A 253 3.70 -2.57 17.21
N VAL A 254 2.70 -3.43 17.37
CA VAL A 254 1.29 -3.02 17.48
C VAL A 254 1.05 -2.25 18.79
N ASP A 255 1.46 -2.82 19.92
CA ASP A 255 1.24 -2.21 21.24
C ASP A 255 2.11 -0.94 21.38
N GLY A 256 3.36 -1.00 20.92
CA GLY A 256 4.26 0.15 20.90
C GLY A 256 3.70 1.32 20.09
N ALA A 257 3.03 1.03 18.96
CA ALA A 257 2.39 2.07 18.15
C ALA A 257 1.25 2.76 18.90
N LEU A 258 0.41 2.01 19.59
CA LEU A 258 -0.69 2.57 20.39
C LEU A 258 -0.17 3.38 21.57
N VAL A 259 0.86 2.88 22.26
CA VAL A 259 1.52 3.60 23.36
C VAL A 259 2.16 4.89 22.85
N VAL A 260 3.02 4.84 21.83
CA VAL A 260 3.69 6.03 21.30
C VAL A 260 2.68 7.02 20.73
N GLY A 261 1.64 6.53 20.02
CA GLY A 261 0.56 7.39 19.53
C GLY A 261 -0.18 8.08 20.66
N SER A 262 -0.42 7.40 21.79
CA SER A 262 -1.07 8.00 22.95
C SER A 262 -0.19 9.05 23.67
N LEU A 263 1.15 8.93 23.59
CA LEU A 263 2.07 9.94 24.13
C LEU A 263 1.96 11.29 23.40
N CYS A 264 1.42 11.31 22.17
CA CYS A 264 1.08 12.59 21.53
C CYS A 264 0.05 13.41 22.36
N ALA A 265 -0.67 12.77 23.28
CA ALA A 265 -1.60 13.45 24.19
C ALA A 265 -0.91 14.40 25.18
N LEU A 266 0.38 14.28 25.38
CA LEU A 266 1.17 15.24 26.19
C LEU A 266 1.17 16.65 25.57
N ASP A 267 1.04 16.74 24.23
CA ASP A 267 0.96 17.99 23.48
C ASP A 267 -0.47 18.25 22.97
N ARG A 268 -1.16 17.20 22.54
CA ARG A 268 -2.48 17.22 21.89
C ARG A 268 -3.44 16.27 22.61
N ARG A 269 -4.11 16.76 23.65
CA ARG A 269 -4.87 15.96 24.64
C ARG A 269 -5.74 14.84 24.04
N TRP A 270 -6.40 15.08 22.89
CA TRP A 270 -7.31 14.10 22.30
C TRP A 270 -6.57 12.97 21.50
N ALA A 271 -5.25 13.04 21.37
CA ALA A 271 -4.48 11.98 20.69
C ALA A 271 -4.59 10.61 21.37
N PHE A 272 -4.97 10.55 22.67
CA PHE A 272 -5.23 9.28 23.37
C PHE A 272 -6.34 8.44 22.72
N LEU A 273 -7.20 9.04 21.88
CA LEU A 273 -8.22 8.30 21.12
C LEU A 273 -7.64 7.15 20.29
N VAL A 274 -6.35 7.22 19.91
CA VAL A 274 -5.64 6.15 19.20
C VAL A 274 -5.74 4.80 19.91
N LEU A 275 -5.84 4.79 21.25
CA LEU A 275 -5.97 3.56 22.05
C LEU A 275 -7.24 2.78 21.71
N GLY A 276 -8.28 3.45 21.20
CA GLY A 276 -9.51 2.79 20.72
C GLY A 276 -9.26 1.79 19.58
N ALA A 277 -8.17 1.94 18.82
CA ALA A 277 -7.77 0.97 17.80
C ALA A 277 -7.33 -0.38 18.39
N GLY A 278 -6.99 -0.43 19.68
CA GLY A 278 -6.66 -1.66 20.40
C GLY A 278 -7.78 -2.71 20.36
N VAL A 279 -9.03 -2.27 20.25
CA VAL A 279 -10.19 -3.18 20.10
C VAL A 279 -10.07 -4.02 18.82
N LEU A 280 -9.57 -3.42 17.72
CA LEU A 280 -9.34 -4.13 16.47
C LEU A 280 -8.02 -4.90 16.48
N ALA A 281 -7.01 -4.43 17.21
CA ALA A 281 -5.70 -5.07 17.31
C ALA A 281 -5.75 -6.38 18.12
N GLY A 282 -6.49 -6.40 19.23
CA GLY A 282 -6.51 -7.53 20.17
C GLY A 282 -6.82 -8.90 19.54
N PRO A 283 -7.85 -9.04 18.69
CA PRO A 283 -8.09 -10.30 17.98
C PRO A 283 -6.95 -10.73 17.06
N ALA A 284 -6.29 -9.80 16.36
CA ALA A 284 -5.15 -10.09 15.49
C ALA A 284 -3.94 -10.58 16.32
N VAL A 285 -3.63 -9.90 17.41
CA VAL A 285 -2.57 -10.26 18.36
C VAL A 285 -2.80 -11.67 18.92
N ARG A 286 -4.03 -12.00 19.36
CA ARG A 286 -4.35 -13.34 19.88
C ARG A 286 -4.13 -14.44 18.85
N VAL A 287 -4.53 -14.22 17.60
CA VAL A 287 -4.34 -15.19 16.51
C VAL A 287 -2.86 -15.39 16.21
N VAL A 288 -2.05 -14.32 16.19
CA VAL A 288 -0.60 -14.42 15.97
C VAL A 288 0.08 -15.16 17.11
N LEU A 289 -0.24 -14.84 18.38
CA LEU A 289 0.33 -15.52 19.54
C LEU A 289 -0.15 -16.98 19.67
N GLY A 290 -1.35 -17.28 19.15
CA GLY A 290 -1.91 -18.65 19.11
C GLY A 290 -1.25 -19.57 18.10
N GLY A 291 -0.23 -19.12 17.38
CA GLY A 291 0.55 -19.98 16.48
C GLY A 291 -0.02 -20.10 15.06
N ALA A 292 -0.93 -19.21 14.62
CA ALA A 292 -1.46 -19.22 13.25
C ALA A 292 -0.34 -19.17 12.21
N GLU A 293 -0.49 -19.93 11.12
CA GLU A 293 0.49 -20.04 10.04
C GLU A 293 -0.19 -19.94 8.64
N GLY A 294 0.61 -19.67 7.64
CA GLY A 294 0.17 -19.73 6.24
C GLY A 294 -1.12 -18.94 5.97
N ARG A 295 -2.16 -19.62 5.50
CA ARG A 295 -3.45 -18.99 5.11
C ARG A 295 -4.19 -18.34 6.27
N ASP A 296 -4.02 -18.82 7.49
CA ASP A 296 -4.69 -18.26 8.68
C ASP A 296 -4.20 -16.83 8.98
N LEU A 297 -2.96 -16.50 8.58
CA LEU A 297 -2.40 -15.16 8.70
C LEU A 297 -2.96 -14.15 7.68
N ILE A 298 -3.70 -14.58 6.65
CA ILE A 298 -4.35 -13.66 5.70
C ILE A 298 -5.38 -12.79 6.43
N GLY A 299 -6.21 -13.40 7.27
CA GLY A 299 -7.17 -12.67 8.09
C GLY A 299 -6.51 -11.72 9.11
N VAL A 300 -5.32 -12.07 9.60
CA VAL A 300 -4.52 -11.19 10.48
C VAL A 300 -3.99 -9.98 9.71
N LEU A 301 -3.51 -10.17 8.48
CA LEU A 301 -3.07 -9.08 7.59
C LEU A 301 -4.17 -8.05 7.37
N GLU A 302 -5.38 -8.50 7.03
CA GLU A 302 -6.53 -7.63 6.85
C GLU A 302 -6.89 -6.85 8.13
N ARG A 303 -6.91 -7.55 9.28
CA ARG A 303 -7.18 -6.92 10.58
C ARG A 303 -6.10 -5.91 10.95
N THR A 304 -4.83 -6.21 10.70
CA THR A 304 -3.72 -5.28 10.92
C THR A 304 -3.85 -4.03 10.07
N GLY A 305 -4.22 -4.16 8.78
CA GLY A 305 -4.51 -3.02 7.92
C GLY A 305 -5.69 -2.18 8.41
N ARG A 306 -6.76 -2.82 8.89
CA ARG A 306 -7.90 -2.12 9.51
C ARG A 306 -7.51 -1.43 10.81
N THR A 307 -6.67 -2.06 11.64
CA THR A 307 -6.12 -1.46 12.87
C THR A 307 -5.29 -0.24 12.53
N GLN A 308 -4.42 -0.32 11.52
CA GLN A 308 -3.61 0.81 11.06
C GLN A 308 -4.48 1.97 10.58
N LEU A 309 -5.52 1.71 9.79
CA LEU A 309 -6.44 2.74 9.33
C LEU A 309 -7.22 3.37 10.50
N ALA A 310 -7.76 2.57 11.39
CA ALA A 310 -8.49 3.06 12.57
C ALA A 310 -7.60 3.89 13.50
N ALA A 311 -6.39 3.39 13.81
CA ALA A 311 -5.42 4.12 14.61
C ALA A 311 -5.03 5.45 13.94
N GLY A 312 -4.81 5.44 12.62
CA GLY A 312 -4.52 6.65 11.87
C GLY A 312 -5.65 7.68 11.92
N ILE A 313 -6.90 7.25 11.74
CA ILE A 313 -8.09 8.13 11.82
C ILE A 313 -8.25 8.68 13.24
N LEU A 314 -8.16 7.83 14.26
CA LEU A 314 -8.33 8.24 15.66
C LEU A 314 -7.21 9.19 16.13
N LEU A 315 -5.96 8.90 15.74
CA LEU A 315 -4.83 9.78 16.03
C LEU A 315 -4.97 11.12 15.31
N ALA A 316 -5.30 11.11 14.02
CA ALA A 316 -5.50 12.33 13.25
C ALA A 316 -6.66 13.17 13.80
N ALA A 317 -7.78 12.55 14.14
CA ALA A 317 -8.90 13.23 14.79
C ALA A 317 -8.48 13.85 16.12
N GLY A 318 -7.76 13.10 16.95
CA GLY A 318 -7.26 13.59 18.25
C GLY A 318 -6.29 14.76 18.11
N LEU A 319 -5.38 14.69 17.14
CA LEU A 319 -4.43 15.78 16.83
C LEU A 319 -5.15 17.04 16.34
N ALA A 320 -6.12 16.89 15.43
CA ALA A 320 -6.87 18.02 14.87
C ALA A 320 -7.84 18.67 15.90
N LEU A 321 -8.50 17.87 16.73
CA LEU A 321 -9.40 18.38 17.78
C LEU A 321 -8.67 19.13 18.90
N SER A 322 -7.36 18.94 19.01
CA SER A 322 -6.51 19.59 20.02
C SER A 322 -5.66 20.72 19.45
N ALA A 323 -5.86 21.07 18.18
CA ALA A 323 -5.04 22.02 17.42
C ALA A 323 -5.36 23.48 17.75
#